data_f35ea97350801bb56b99b8471dda6ef8
#
_entry.id   f35ea97350801bb56b99b8471dda6ef8
#
_cell.length_a   1.000
_cell.length_b   1.000
_cell.length_c   1.000
_cell.angle_alpha   90.00
_cell.angle_beta   90.00
_cell.angle_gamma   90.00
#
_symmetry.space_group_name_H-M   'P 1'
#
loop_
_entity.id
_entity.type
_entity.pdbx_description
1 polymer ?
#
loop_
_entity_poly.entity_id
_entity_poly.type
_entity_poly.pdbx_seq_one_letter_code
_entity_poly.pdbx_strand_id
1 'polypeptide(L)'
;YKRQALPSGQALLILIPSVLYTVRPGDTLSSISSKFAIPQLTLLQNNPSLINSPYLQVGQTIVIAFEEEKQRRITVNGYAYPYIREDILRRALPYLTYLTIFGYGFTPDGALIPINDEPLIRMAYEYRTAPVMLLSSVTEDGNFSGERASLLFQNQALQETVMDNILALMHKKGYVGLDVDFEYVEQKDATAFLGFLEYTASRLHAEGFFLHTDLAPKTSAAQAGLLYEAHN
;
A
#
# COMPACT_ATOMS: atom_id res chain seq x y z
N TYR A 1 25.78 -6.41 -18.23
CA TYR A 1 25.65 -5.65 -16.98
C TYR A 1 26.21 -4.24 -17.19
N LYS A 2 25.37 -3.20 -17.20
CA LYS A 2 25.85 -1.82 -17.10
C LYS A 2 26.38 -1.62 -15.68
N ARG A 3 27.68 -1.35 -15.52
CA ARG A 3 28.26 -0.94 -14.24
C ARG A 3 27.68 0.44 -13.92
N GLN A 4 26.79 0.52 -12.96
CA GLN A 4 26.25 1.78 -12.46
C GLN A 4 27.23 2.32 -11.42
N ALA A 5 27.73 3.53 -11.61
CA ALA A 5 28.53 4.21 -10.60
C ALA A 5 27.65 4.50 -9.38
N LEU A 6 28.14 4.16 -8.20
CA LEU A 6 27.45 4.49 -6.95
C LEU A 6 27.69 5.98 -6.62
N PRO A 7 26.65 6.76 -6.37
CA PRO A 7 26.82 8.13 -5.91
C PRO A 7 27.57 8.20 -4.57
N SER A 8 28.38 9.24 -4.37
CA SER A 8 29.02 9.48 -3.07
C SER A 8 27.96 9.64 -1.98
N GLY A 9 28.14 8.97 -0.85
CA GLY A 9 27.20 8.99 0.28
C GLY A 9 26.03 7.98 0.16
N GLN A 10 25.95 7.18 -0.89
CA GLN A 10 24.94 6.12 -0.97
C GLN A 10 25.25 5.00 0.01
N ALA A 11 24.30 4.69 0.89
CA ALA A 11 24.39 3.52 1.76
C ALA A 11 24.12 2.23 0.96
N LEU A 12 24.92 1.20 1.20
CA LEU A 12 24.72 -0.14 0.63
C LEU A 12 24.43 -1.13 1.77
N LEU A 13 23.38 -1.90 1.61
CA LEU A 13 23.14 -3.07 2.43
C LEU A 13 23.81 -4.27 1.77
N ILE A 14 24.78 -4.88 2.47
CA ILE A 14 25.46 -6.11 2.03
C ILE A 14 24.87 -7.26 2.84
N LEU A 15 24.12 -8.14 2.18
CA LEU A 15 23.55 -9.34 2.77
C LEU A 15 24.47 -10.52 2.45
N ILE A 16 24.93 -11.22 3.50
CA ILE A 16 25.80 -12.40 3.37
C ILE A 16 24.93 -13.66 3.49
N PRO A 17 24.81 -14.47 2.41
CA PRO A 17 24.07 -15.72 2.49
C PRO A 17 24.74 -16.70 3.46
N SER A 18 23.98 -17.22 4.43
CA SER A 18 24.42 -18.28 5.36
C SER A 18 24.06 -19.67 4.87
N VAL A 19 22.94 -19.80 4.13
CA VAL A 19 22.49 -21.07 3.56
C VAL A 19 22.15 -20.89 2.09
N LEU A 20 22.86 -21.61 1.25
CA LEU A 20 22.64 -21.70 -0.20
C LEU A 20 22.13 -23.09 -0.57
N TYR A 21 21.29 -23.14 -1.60
CA TYR A 21 20.77 -24.40 -2.15
C TYR A 21 20.87 -24.41 -3.67
N THR A 22 21.40 -25.51 -4.22
CA THR A 22 21.40 -25.74 -5.67
C THR A 22 20.17 -26.56 -6.07
N VAL A 23 19.36 -25.99 -6.94
CA VAL A 23 18.12 -26.58 -7.44
C VAL A 23 18.38 -27.90 -8.16
N ARG A 24 17.62 -28.92 -7.84
CA ARG A 24 17.71 -30.26 -8.40
C ARG A 24 16.51 -30.55 -9.32
N PRO A 25 16.60 -31.57 -10.20
CA PRO A 25 15.47 -32.02 -10.99
C PRO A 25 14.26 -32.37 -10.09
N GLY A 26 13.08 -31.85 -10.45
CA GLY A 26 11.84 -32.06 -9.70
C GLY A 26 11.60 -31.09 -8.54
N ASP A 27 12.53 -30.20 -8.24
CA ASP A 27 12.32 -29.17 -7.23
C ASP A 27 11.28 -28.13 -7.66
N THR A 28 10.50 -27.69 -6.69
CA THR A 28 9.54 -26.58 -6.79
C THR A 28 9.79 -25.62 -5.64
N LEU A 29 9.28 -24.38 -5.74
CA LEU A 29 9.32 -23.44 -4.61
C LEU A 29 8.67 -24.04 -3.35
N SER A 30 7.58 -24.78 -3.52
CA SER A 30 6.90 -25.46 -2.42
C SER A 30 7.74 -26.56 -1.79
N SER A 31 8.38 -27.42 -2.60
CA SER A 31 9.19 -28.51 -2.07
C SER A 31 10.43 -28.02 -1.33
N ILE A 32 11.08 -26.96 -1.86
CA ILE A 32 12.23 -26.33 -1.21
C ILE A 32 11.83 -25.62 0.08
N SER A 33 10.72 -24.87 0.04
CA SER A 33 10.14 -24.21 1.21
C SER A 33 9.87 -25.22 2.34
N SER A 34 9.23 -26.33 2.01
CA SER A 34 8.98 -27.42 2.98
C SER A 34 10.26 -28.07 3.50
N LYS A 35 11.21 -28.32 2.62
CA LYS A 35 12.50 -28.94 2.97
C LYS A 35 13.31 -28.13 3.98
N PHE A 36 13.27 -26.80 3.88
CA PHE A 36 14.01 -25.90 4.76
C PHE A 36 13.15 -25.28 5.85
N ALA A 37 11.87 -25.68 5.95
CA ALA A 37 10.89 -25.15 6.91
C ALA A 37 10.79 -23.62 6.90
N ILE A 38 10.86 -22.98 5.72
CA ILE A 38 10.71 -21.54 5.53
C ILE A 38 9.46 -21.24 4.68
N PRO A 39 8.76 -20.12 4.90
CA PRO A 39 7.65 -19.72 4.03
C PRO A 39 8.11 -19.48 2.59
N GLN A 40 7.28 -19.82 1.59
CA GLN A 40 7.59 -19.54 0.19
C GLN A 40 7.83 -18.03 -0.04
N LEU A 41 7.09 -17.18 0.67
CA LEU A 41 7.28 -15.73 0.60
C LEU A 41 8.69 -15.33 1.01
N THR A 42 9.24 -15.94 2.09
CA THR A 42 10.62 -15.71 2.53
C THR A 42 11.61 -16.16 1.45
N LEU A 43 11.36 -17.29 0.81
CA LEU A 43 12.20 -17.78 -0.30
C LEU A 43 12.22 -16.79 -1.47
N LEU A 44 11.06 -16.20 -1.82
CA LEU A 44 10.96 -15.17 -2.85
C LEU A 44 11.65 -13.87 -2.44
N GLN A 45 11.49 -13.42 -1.18
CA GLN A 45 12.15 -12.24 -0.64
C GLN A 45 13.68 -12.37 -0.69
N ASN A 46 14.20 -13.55 -0.38
CA ASN A 46 15.64 -13.84 -0.43
C ASN A 46 16.16 -13.96 -1.87
N ASN A 47 15.29 -14.20 -2.85
CA ASN A 47 15.64 -14.41 -4.26
C ASN A 47 14.75 -13.61 -5.20
N PRO A 48 14.91 -12.27 -5.29
CA PRO A 48 14.04 -11.41 -6.08
C PRO A 48 13.92 -11.80 -7.56
N SER A 49 14.92 -12.47 -8.12
CA SER A 49 14.91 -12.97 -9.49
C SER A 49 13.84 -14.04 -9.75
N LEU A 50 13.35 -14.72 -8.69
CA LEU A 50 12.34 -15.77 -8.80
C LEU A 50 10.91 -15.19 -8.84
N ILE A 51 10.71 -13.93 -8.48
CA ILE A 51 9.38 -13.33 -8.38
C ILE A 51 8.69 -13.26 -9.75
N ASN A 52 9.44 -12.92 -10.80
CA ASN A 52 8.91 -12.82 -12.18
C ASN A 52 9.19 -14.06 -13.04
N SER A 53 9.84 -15.06 -12.48
CA SER A 53 10.15 -16.32 -13.17
C SER A 53 9.93 -17.48 -12.21
N PRO A 54 8.69 -17.97 -12.08
CA PRO A 54 8.36 -19.01 -11.11
C PRO A 54 9.01 -20.37 -11.42
N TYR A 55 9.69 -20.47 -12.55
CA TYR A 55 10.39 -21.68 -12.96
C TYR A 55 11.82 -21.69 -12.44
N LEU A 56 12.07 -22.63 -11.53
CA LEU A 56 13.42 -22.93 -11.06
C LEU A 56 14.23 -23.64 -12.17
N GLN A 57 15.44 -23.20 -12.38
CA GLN A 57 16.35 -23.88 -13.30
C GLN A 57 17.21 -24.88 -12.54
N VAL A 58 17.29 -26.13 -13.03
CA VAL A 58 18.20 -27.13 -12.45
C VAL A 58 19.63 -26.63 -12.49
N GLY A 59 20.34 -26.71 -11.36
CA GLY A 59 21.66 -26.15 -11.19
C GLY A 59 21.72 -24.69 -10.75
N GLN A 60 20.59 -23.97 -10.71
CA GLN A 60 20.50 -22.63 -10.17
C GLN A 60 20.80 -22.65 -8.67
N THR A 61 21.65 -21.72 -8.20
CA THR A 61 21.84 -21.52 -6.76
C THR A 61 20.89 -20.45 -6.25
N ILE A 62 20.18 -20.78 -5.17
CA ILE A 62 19.24 -19.88 -4.48
C ILE A 62 19.63 -19.69 -3.02
N VAL A 63 19.28 -18.54 -2.45
CA VAL A 63 19.54 -18.18 -1.05
C VAL A 63 18.39 -18.66 -0.20
N ILE A 64 18.70 -19.49 0.81
CA ILE A 64 17.72 -19.96 1.80
C ILE A 64 17.68 -19.02 3.01
N ALA A 65 18.86 -18.62 3.50
CA ALA A 65 18.99 -17.73 4.67
C ALA A 65 20.21 -16.82 4.54
N PHE A 66 20.18 -15.71 5.28
CA PHE A 66 21.30 -14.80 5.48
C PHE A 66 21.86 -14.93 6.91
N GLU A 67 23.08 -14.45 7.16
CA GLU A 67 23.77 -14.56 8.45
C GLU A 67 23.16 -13.66 9.54
N GLU A 68 22.39 -12.63 9.14
CA GLU A 68 21.90 -11.61 10.07
C GLU A 68 20.65 -12.05 10.82
N GLU A 69 20.60 -11.77 12.13
CA GLU A 69 19.39 -11.88 12.93
C GLU A 69 18.42 -10.73 12.63
N LYS A 70 17.14 -11.05 12.51
CA LYS A 70 16.09 -10.05 12.33
C LYS A 70 15.97 -9.20 13.60
N GLN A 71 16.33 -7.92 13.52
CA GLN A 71 16.31 -7.01 14.66
C GLN A 71 14.89 -6.57 15.05
N ARG A 72 13.97 -6.42 14.08
CA ARG A 72 12.58 -6.02 14.30
C ARG A 72 11.68 -6.32 13.09
N ARG A 73 10.35 -6.34 13.37
CA ARG A 73 9.35 -6.23 12.29
C ARG A 73 9.10 -4.76 11.99
N ILE A 74 8.93 -4.44 10.73
CA ILE A 74 8.47 -3.14 10.25
C ILE A 74 7.21 -3.33 9.42
N THR A 75 6.34 -2.33 9.43
CA THR A 75 5.22 -2.21 8.51
C THR A 75 5.67 -1.41 7.30
N VAL A 76 5.39 -1.93 6.11
CA VAL A 76 5.71 -1.25 4.85
C VAL A 76 4.41 -1.10 4.07
N ASN A 77 3.99 0.14 3.81
CA ASN A 77 2.90 0.48 2.93
C ASN A 77 3.43 0.90 1.56
N GLY A 78 2.86 0.36 0.50
CA GLY A 78 3.17 0.75 -0.88
C GLY A 78 1.93 1.28 -1.57
N TYR A 79 2.07 2.34 -2.36
CA TYR A 79 0.98 2.94 -3.12
C TYR A 79 1.06 2.51 -4.58
N ALA A 80 -0.10 2.18 -5.17
CA ALA A 80 -0.17 1.82 -6.58
C ALA A 80 -1.43 2.37 -7.26
N TYR A 81 -1.25 2.90 -8.46
CA TYR A 81 -2.38 3.21 -9.33
C TYR A 81 -2.93 1.93 -9.98
N PRO A 82 -4.25 1.87 -10.30
CA PRO A 82 -4.86 0.70 -10.94
C PRO A 82 -4.22 0.27 -12.26
N TYR A 83 -3.54 1.18 -12.95
CA TYR A 83 -2.83 0.95 -14.21
C TYR A 83 -1.35 0.59 -14.05
N ILE A 84 -0.88 0.33 -12.83
CA ILE A 84 0.50 -0.13 -12.61
C ILE A 84 0.77 -1.40 -13.42
N ARG A 85 1.98 -1.50 -13.98
CA ARG A 85 2.40 -2.73 -14.66
C ARG A 85 2.48 -3.89 -13.66
N GLU A 86 1.90 -5.02 -14.05
CA GLU A 86 1.82 -6.22 -13.21
C GLU A 86 3.21 -6.72 -12.77
N ASP A 87 4.20 -6.68 -13.66
CA ASP A 87 5.58 -7.13 -13.36
C ASP A 87 6.27 -6.25 -12.30
N ILE A 88 5.93 -4.95 -12.24
CA ILE A 88 6.43 -4.03 -11.20
C ILE A 88 5.75 -4.32 -9.87
N LEU A 89 4.41 -4.46 -9.87
CA LEU A 89 3.66 -4.75 -8.66
C LEU A 89 4.08 -6.08 -8.05
N ARG A 90 4.17 -7.15 -8.83
CA ARG A 90 4.63 -8.47 -8.36
C ARG A 90 5.99 -8.43 -7.69
N ARG A 91 6.92 -7.60 -8.17
CA ARG A 91 8.25 -7.44 -7.53
C ARG A 91 8.18 -6.73 -6.19
N ALA A 92 7.24 -5.82 -5.99
CA ALA A 92 7.09 -5.06 -4.75
C ALA A 92 6.32 -5.82 -3.67
N LEU A 93 5.24 -6.51 -4.04
CA LEU A 93 4.31 -7.16 -3.11
C LEU A 93 4.96 -8.04 -2.04
N PRO A 94 6.01 -8.85 -2.32
CA PRO A 94 6.65 -9.67 -1.30
C PRO A 94 7.23 -8.88 -0.12
N TYR A 95 7.47 -7.59 -0.28
CA TYR A 95 8.09 -6.71 0.71
C TYR A 95 7.09 -5.77 1.40
N LEU A 96 5.83 -5.79 0.97
CA LEU A 96 4.79 -4.93 1.52
C LEU A 96 3.98 -5.64 2.60
N THR A 97 3.59 -4.88 3.63
CA THR A 97 2.54 -5.25 4.58
C THR A 97 1.18 -4.85 4.02
N TYR A 98 1.10 -3.62 3.49
CA TYR A 98 -0.10 -3.04 2.91
C TYR A 98 0.16 -2.58 1.48
N LEU A 99 -0.87 -2.70 0.65
CA LEU A 99 -0.94 -2.09 -0.67
C LEU A 99 -2.11 -1.12 -0.69
N THR A 100 -1.83 0.17 -0.62
CA THR A 100 -2.83 1.22 -0.81
C THR A 100 -3.08 1.43 -2.30
N ILE A 101 -4.33 1.24 -2.73
CA ILE A 101 -4.72 1.35 -4.14
C ILE A 101 -5.35 2.71 -4.38
N PHE A 102 -4.68 3.53 -5.18
CA PHE A 102 -5.08 4.88 -5.53
C PHE A 102 -6.11 4.84 -6.66
N GLY A 103 -7.25 5.49 -6.62
CA GLY A 103 -7.89 6.14 -5.51
C GLY A 103 -9.34 6.38 -5.92
N TYR A 104 -10.22 6.11 -4.96
CA TYR A 104 -11.62 6.42 -5.14
C TYR A 104 -11.87 7.90 -4.93
N GLY A 105 -12.63 8.50 -5.86
CA GLY A 105 -13.31 9.76 -5.66
C GLY A 105 -14.78 9.53 -5.29
N PHE A 106 -15.52 10.60 -5.16
CA PHE A 106 -16.97 10.58 -4.93
C PHE A 106 -17.68 11.72 -5.64
N THR A 107 -18.94 11.50 -5.97
CA THR A 107 -19.82 12.48 -6.60
C THR A 107 -20.48 13.38 -5.55
N PRO A 108 -21.08 14.53 -5.93
CA PRO A 108 -21.77 15.41 -4.97
C PRO A 108 -22.95 14.77 -4.23
N ASP A 109 -23.50 13.69 -4.74
CA ASP A 109 -24.57 12.90 -4.11
C ASP A 109 -24.02 11.70 -3.30
N GLY A 110 -22.69 11.53 -3.23
CA GLY A 110 -22.03 10.55 -2.38
C GLY A 110 -21.77 9.20 -3.02
N ALA A 111 -22.05 9.01 -4.31
CA ALA A 111 -21.66 7.79 -5.00
C ALA A 111 -20.14 7.73 -5.21
N LEU A 112 -19.54 6.54 -5.05
CA LEU A 112 -18.12 6.37 -5.28
C LEU A 112 -17.82 6.28 -6.79
N ILE A 113 -16.76 6.98 -7.23
CA ILE A 113 -16.28 6.90 -8.61
C ILE A 113 -15.48 5.59 -8.74
N PRO A 114 -15.92 4.65 -9.59
CA PRO A 114 -15.33 3.32 -9.64
C PRO A 114 -13.94 3.33 -10.27
N ILE A 115 -13.08 2.45 -9.77
CA ILE A 115 -11.74 2.17 -10.32
C ILE A 115 -11.57 0.67 -10.61
N ASN A 116 -10.61 0.32 -11.46
CA ASN A 116 -10.30 -1.07 -11.78
C ASN A 116 -9.23 -1.62 -10.82
N ASP A 117 -9.60 -1.90 -9.59
CA ASP A 117 -8.70 -2.33 -8.50
C ASP A 117 -8.70 -3.86 -8.26
N GLU A 118 -9.69 -4.59 -8.74
CA GLU A 118 -9.84 -6.03 -8.48
C GLU A 118 -8.60 -6.87 -8.84
N PRO A 119 -7.89 -6.59 -9.96
CA PRO A 119 -6.64 -7.30 -10.26
C PRO A 119 -5.56 -7.08 -9.20
N LEU A 120 -5.45 -5.85 -8.66
CA LEU A 120 -4.46 -5.48 -7.65
C LEU A 120 -4.79 -6.12 -6.30
N ILE A 121 -6.07 -6.10 -5.91
CA ILE A 121 -6.57 -6.74 -4.68
C ILE A 121 -6.26 -8.24 -4.70
N ARG A 122 -6.62 -8.92 -5.79
CA ARG A 122 -6.33 -10.36 -5.95
C ARG A 122 -4.83 -10.64 -5.83
N MET A 123 -4.01 -9.85 -6.54
CA MET A 123 -2.56 -10.01 -6.53
C MET A 123 -1.97 -9.73 -5.14
N ALA A 124 -2.46 -8.73 -4.41
CA ALA A 124 -2.05 -8.46 -3.04
C ALA A 124 -2.28 -9.69 -2.14
N TYR A 125 -3.45 -10.31 -2.20
CA TYR A 125 -3.75 -11.51 -1.42
C TYR A 125 -2.90 -12.72 -1.81
N GLU A 126 -2.54 -12.89 -3.10
CA GLU A 126 -1.61 -13.94 -3.55
C GLU A 126 -0.27 -13.86 -2.79
N TYR A 127 0.20 -12.64 -2.49
CA TYR A 127 1.46 -12.38 -1.77
C TYR A 127 1.28 -12.13 -0.27
N ARG A 128 0.08 -12.30 0.28
CA ARG A 128 -0.27 -12.00 1.69
C ARG A 128 -0.02 -10.53 2.07
N THR A 129 -0.13 -9.64 1.11
CA THR A 129 -0.17 -8.20 1.32
C THR A 129 -1.61 -7.77 1.48
N ALA A 130 -1.90 -6.96 2.49
CA ALA A 130 -3.27 -6.55 2.79
C ALA A 130 -3.65 -5.31 1.95
N PRO A 131 -4.74 -5.34 1.16
CA PRO A 131 -5.15 -4.20 0.35
C PRO A 131 -5.83 -3.13 1.20
N VAL A 132 -5.48 -1.87 0.95
CA VAL A 132 -6.07 -0.68 1.59
C VAL A 132 -6.73 0.17 0.52
N MET A 133 -7.97 0.61 0.79
CA MET A 133 -8.72 1.51 -0.08
C MET A 133 -8.21 2.94 0.13
N LEU A 134 -8.07 3.74 -0.93
CA LEU A 134 -7.77 5.15 -0.79
C LEU A 134 -8.96 5.99 -1.25
N LEU A 135 -9.36 6.93 -0.40
CA LEU A 135 -10.36 7.95 -0.69
C LEU A 135 -9.67 9.30 -0.86
N SER A 136 -9.99 9.98 -1.96
CA SER A 136 -9.49 11.34 -2.23
C SER A 136 -10.59 12.24 -2.79
N SER A 137 -10.27 13.52 -3.02
CA SER A 137 -11.18 14.49 -3.63
C SER A 137 -11.21 14.44 -5.17
N VAL A 138 -10.84 13.30 -5.76
CA VAL A 138 -10.86 13.12 -7.21
C VAL A 138 -12.30 13.17 -7.73
N THR A 139 -12.49 13.95 -8.77
CA THR A 139 -13.77 14.13 -9.48
C THR A 139 -13.85 13.19 -10.70
N GLU A 140 -14.99 13.19 -11.37
CA GLU A 140 -15.29 12.30 -12.49
C GLU A 140 -14.39 12.52 -13.71
N ASP A 141 -13.75 13.69 -13.81
CA ASP A 141 -12.75 14.02 -14.83
C ASP A 141 -11.31 13.68 -14.42
N GLY A 142 -11.11 13.09 -13.24
CA GLY A 142 -9.83 12.63 -12.73
C GLY A 142 -8.98 13.72 -12.07
N ASN A 143 -9.52 14.91 -11.82
CA ASN A 143 -8.83 15.99 -11.15
C ASN A 143 -9.14 16.04 -9.65
N PHE A 144 -8.20 16.52 -8.84
CA PHE A 144 -8.44 16.83 -7.44
C PHE A 144 -9.25 18.11 -7.30
N SER A 145 -10.21 18.14 -6.37
CA SER A 145 -11.09 19.29 -6.13
C SER A 145 -11.17 19.64 -4.66
N GLY A 146 -10.61 20.80 -4.28
CA GLY A 146 -10.78 21.35 -2.93
C GLY A 146 -12.25 21.67 -2.61
N GLU A 147 -13.06 22.06 -3.61
CA GLU A 147 -14.50 22.30 -3.42
C GLU A 147 -15.24 21.01 -3.08
N ARG A 148 -14.87 19.88 -3.74
CA ARG A 148 -15.47 18.57 -3.45
C ARG A 148 -15.10 18.12 -2.04
N ALA A 149 -13.86 18.34 -1.62
CA ALA A 149 -13.39 18.06 -0.26
C ALA A 149 -14.16 18.91 0.76
N SER A 150 -14.24 20.23 0.55
CA SER A 150 -15.00 21.16 1.41
C SER A 150 -16.49 20.77 1.52
N LEU A 151 -17.10 20.40 0.41
CA LEU A 151 -18.48 19.92 0.40
C LEU A 151 -18.69 18.71 1.32
N LEU A 152 -17.79 17.74 1.28
CA LEU A 152 -17.83 16.56 2.15
C LEU A 152 -17.66 16.94 3.61
N PHE A 153 -16.66 17.78 3.94
CA PHE A 153 -16.39 18.13 5.33
C PHE A 153 -17.50 18.95 5.99
N GLN A 154 -18.23 19.77 5.20
CA GLN A 154 -19.29 20.65 5.67
C GLN A 154 -20.69 19.99 5.69
N ASN A 155 -20.85 18.79 5.12
CA ASN A 155 -22.16 18.16 4.94
C ASN A 155 -22.22 16.76 5.58
N GLN A 156 -22.79 16.69 6.79
CA GLN A 156 -22.91 15.44 7.53
C GLN A 156 -23.69 14.36 6.75
N ALA A 157 -24.78 14.69 6.09
CA ALA A 157 -25.57 13.72 5.33
C ALA A 157 -24.77 13.13 4.16
N LEU A 158 -23.91 13.94 3.53
CA LEU A 158 -22.99 13.46 2.50
C LEU A 158 -21.91 12.54 3.10
N GLN A 159 -21.36 12.90 4.27
CA GLN A 159 -20.41 12.03 4.98
C GLN A 159 -21.02 10.66 5.29
N GLU A 160 -22.26 10.62 5.78
CA GLU A 160 -22.99 9.38 6.06
C GLU A 160 -23.14 8.53 4.80
N THR A 161 -23.59 9.14 3.70
CA THR A 161 -23.76 8.45 2.41
C THR A 161 -22.45 7.91 1.85
N VAL A 162 -21.39 8.72 1.85
CA VAL A 162 -20.07 8.33 1.35
C VAL A 162 -19.50 7.19 2.20
N MET A 163 -19.62 7.27 3.54
CA MET A 163 -19.11 6.23 4.44
C MET A 163 -19.89 4.92 4.31
N ASP A 164 -21.21 4.96 4.14
CA ASP A 164 -22.01 3.76 3.88
C ASP A 164 -21.56 3.05 2.58
N ASN A 165 -21.35 3.83 1.53
CA ASN A 165 -20.83 3.31 0.25
C ASN A 165 -19.41 2.73 0.38
N ILE A 166 -18.53 3.40 1.13
CA ILE A 166 -17.17 2.92 1.40
C ILE A 166 -17.22 1.59 2.15
N LEU A 167 -17.93 1.50 3.27
CA LEU A 167 -18.02 0.29 4.08
C LEU A 167 -18.59 -0.88 3.27
N ALA A 168 -19.66 -0.65 2.52
CA ALA A 168 -20.25 -1.67 1.64
C ALA A 168 -19.23 -2.16 0.60
N LEU A 169 -18.46 -1.25 0.01
CA LEU A 169 -17.45 -1.60 -1.00
C LEU A 169 -16.25 -2.31 -0.38
N MET A 170 -15.78 -1.88 0.79
CA MET A 170 -14.67 -2.52 1.51
C MET A 170 -15.00 -3.98 1.85
N HIS A 171 -16.19 -4.24 2.39
CA HIS A 171 -16.66 -5.60 2.64
C HIS A 171 -16.74 -6.44 1.35
N LYS A 172 -17.33 -5.87 0.31
CA LYS A 172 -17.51 -6.57 -0.98
C LYS A 172 -16.18 -6.95 -1.62
N LYS A 173 -15.17 -6.07 -1.57
CA LYS A 173 -13.89 -6.26 -2.26
C LYS A 173 -12.79 -6.83 -1.36
N GLY A 174 -13.00 -6.86 -0.04
CA GLY A 174 -12.03 -7.39 0.91
C GLY A 174 -10.90 -6.42 1.26
N TYR A 175 -11.15 -5.11 1.25
CA TYR A 175 -10.22 -4.15 1.81
C TYR A 175 -10.11 -4.30 3.33
N VAL A 176 -8.94 -4.00 3.90
CA VAL A 176 -8.71 -4.15 5.35
C VAL A 176 -8.66 -2.81 6.09
N GLY A 177 -8.61 -1.70 5.37
CA GLY A 177 -8.57 -0.35 5.92
C GLY A 177 -8.82 0.70 4.84
N LEU A 178 -8.99 1.93 5.29
CA LEU A 178 -9.15 3.12 4.46
C LEU A 178 -7.95 4.05 4.67
N ASP A 179 -7.47 4.62 3.59
CA ASP A 179 -6.49 5.71 3.57
C ASP A 179 -7.18 6.96 3.05
N VAL A 180 -7.10 8.06 3.79
CA VAL A 180 -7.73 9.34 3.45
C VAL A 180 -6.64 10.29 2.98
N ASP A 181 -6.65 10.60 1.68
CA ASP A 181 -5.69 11.47 1.00
C ASP A 181 -6.42 12.66 0.35
N PHE A 182 -6.62 13.70 1.14
CA PHE A 182 -7.22 14.95 0.66
C PHE A 182 -6.14 16.03 0.47
N GLU A 183 -5.70 16.17 -0.76
CA GLU A 183 -4.87 17.30 -1.13
C GLU A 183 -5.70 18.61 -1.18
N TYR A 184 -5.02 19.74 -0.95
CA TYR A 184 -5.63 21.08 -1.06
C TYR A 184 -6.75 21.40 -0.05
N VAL A 185 -6.68 20.84 1.17
CA VAL A 185 -7.59 21.24 2.25
C VAL A 185 -7.31 22.69 2.66
N GLU A 186 -8.32 23.55 2.51
CA GLU A 186 -8.20 24.97 2.87
C GLU A 186 -8.24 25.17 4.40
N GLN A 187 -7.55 26.22 4.88
CA GLN A 187 -7.51 26.55 6.32
C GLN A 187 -8.91 26.71 6.93
N LYS A 188 -9.88 27.23 6.17
CA LYS A 188 -11.27 27.37 6.64
C LYS A 188 -11.93 26.03 6.98
N ASP A 189 -11.48 24.93 6.36
CA ASP A 189 -12.06 23.60 6.51
C ASP A 189 -11.36 22.74 7.58
N ALA A 190 -10.31 23.29 8.25
CA ALA A 190 -9.48 22.57 9.21
C ALA A 190 -10.28 21.80 10.27
N THR A 191 -11.18 22.51 10.97
CA THR A 191 -12.00 21.91 12.04
C THR A 191 -12.98 20.88 11.48
N ALA A 192 -13.57 21.16 10.32
CA ALA A 192 -14.53 20.24 9.68
C ALA A 192 -13.83 18.98 9.17
N PHE A 193 -12.61 19.09 8.64
CA PHE A 193 -11.78 17.95 8.24
C PHE A 193 -11.41 17.05 9.43
N LEU A 194 -11.03 17.65 10.58
CA LEU A 194 -10.77 16.85 11.79
C LEU A 194 -12.01 16.11 12.26
N GLY A 195 -13.17 16.78 12.28
CA GLY A 195 -14.45 16.13 12.60
C GLY A 195 -14.82 14.99 11.63
N PHE A 196 -14.52 15.17 10.33
CA PHE A 196 -14.68 14.11 9.34
C PHE A 196 -13.75 12.91 9.61
N LEU A 197 -12.48 13.15 9.97
CA LEU A 197 -11.55 12.07 10.32
C LEU A 197 -11.99 11.30 11.58
N GLU A 198 -12.44 12.01 12.62
CA GLU A 198 -12.97 11.38 13.84
C GLU A 198 -14.22 10.53 13.55
N TYR A 199 -15.14 11.06 12.78
CA TYR A 199 -16.35 10.34 12.33
C TYR A 199 -15.97 9.10 11.53
N THR A 200 -15.08 9.25 10.54
CA THR A 200 -14.60 8.15 9.67
C THR A 200 -13.91 7.06 10.49
N ALA A 201 -13.01 7.44 11.40
CA ALA A 201 -12.33 6.51 12.30
C ALA A 201 -13.34 5.71 13.15
N SER A 202 -14.33 6.40 13.73
CA SER A 202 -15.37 5.75 14.53
C SER A 202 -16.16 4.70 13.74
N ARG A 203 -16.55 5.05 12.50
CA ARG A 203 -17.30 4.15 11.61
C ARG A 203 -16.49 2.93 11.20
N LEU A 204 -15.21 3.14 10.80
CA LEU A 204 -14.30 2.07 10.40
C LEU A 204 -13.96 1.12 11.55
N HIS A 205 -13.62 1.66 12.72
CA HIS A 205 -13.25 0.86 13.89
C HIS A 205 -14.42 0.00 14.39
N ALA A 206 -15.66 0.49 14.29
CA ALA A 206 -16.84 -0.28 14.64
C ALA A 206 -17.01 -1.56 13.80
N GLU A 207 -16.44 -1.57 12.58
CA GLU A 207 -16.48 -2.70 11.64
C GLU A 207 -15.14 -3.46 11.55
N GLY A 208 -14.15 -3.10 12.41
CA GLY A 208 -12.85 -3.76 12.48
C GLY A 208 -11.85 -3.32 11.41
N PHE A 209 -12.13 -2.25 10.68
CA PHE A 209 -11.19 -1.63 9.74
C PHE A 209 -10.33 -0.58 10.42
N PHE A 210 -9.14 -0.28 9.86
CA PHE A 210 -8.31 0.82 10.33
C PHE A 210 -8.39 2.03 9.38
N LEU A 211 -7.99 3.20 9.90
CA LEU A 211 -7.84 4.43 9.15
C LEU A 211 -6.37 4.82 9.07
N HIS A 212 -5.92 5.14 7.88
CA HIS A 212 -4.72 5.94 7.63
C HIS A 212 -5.13 7.32 7.09
N THR A 213 -4.24 8.31 7.22
CA THR A 213 -4.37 9.59 6.54
C THR A 213 -3.01 10.07 6.07
N ASP A 214 -2.95 10.60 4.86
CA ASP A 214 -1.75 11.18 4.30
C ASP A 214 -1.60 12.63 4.76
N LEU A 215 -0.39 12.98 5.18
CA LEU A 215 -0.03 14.33 5.61
C LEU A 215 1.11 14.84 4.73
N ALA A 216 1.04 16.11 4.35
CA ALA A 216 2.13 16.75 3.62
C ALA A 216 3.40 16.80 4.48
N PRO A 217 4.57 16.40 3.95
CA PRO A 217 5.81 16.39 4.72
C PRO A 217 6.25 17.83 5.08
N LYS A 218 6.37 18.10 6.37
CA LYS A 218 6.86 19.41 6.86
C LYS A 218 8.38 19.40 6.95
N THR A 219 9.04 20.10 6.03
CA THR A 219 10.50 20.17 5.94
C THR A 219 11.09 21.48 6.48
N SER A 220 10.25 22.49 6.77
CA SER A 220 10.67 23.76 7.37
C SER A 220 9.53 24.42 8.15
N ALA A 221 9.90 25.29 9.12
CA ALA A 221 8.94 26.09 9.88
C ALA A 221 8.15 27.10 9.02
N ALA A 222 8.65 27.41 7.83
CA ALA A 222 7.97 28.32 6.90
C ALA A 222 6.81 27.67 6.13
N GLN A 223 6.70 26.34 6.14
CA GLN A 223 5.59 25.62 5.53
C GLN A 223 4.40 25.70 6.48
N ALA A 224 3.39 26.48 6.09
CA ALA A 224 2.13 26.62 6.80
C ALA A 224 1.01 25.96 5.99
N GLY A 225 0.00 25.49 6.68
CA GLY A 225 -1.18 24.85 6.09
C GLY A 225 -1.63 23.66 6.91
N LEU A 226 -2.90 23.30 6.82
CA LEU A 226 -3.52 22.28 7.66
C LEU A 226 -2.74 20.97 7.66
N LEU A 227 -2.35 20.48 6.47
CA LEU A 227 -1.64 19.22 6.36
C LEU A 227 -0.22 19.24 6.92
N TYR A 228 0.38 20.42 7.08
CA TYR A 228 1.70 20.58 7.73
C TYR A 228 1.60 20.74 9.24
N GLU A 229 0.51 21.27 9.75
CA GLU A 229 0.33 21.58 11.18
C GLU A 229 -0.19 20.39 11.98
N ALA A 230 -0.77 19.40 11.33
CA ALA A 230 -1.20 18.15 11.95
C ALA A 230 -0.04 17.30 12.52
N HIS A 231 1.21 17.72 12.30
CA HIS A 231 2.41 17.08 12.85
C HIS A 231 2.80 17.61 14.26
N ASN A 232 2.09 18.57 14.81
CA ASN A 232 2.42 19.19 16.10
C ASN A 232 1.62 18.58 17.25
#